data_775f6e30a0a226932a455adf33d9c107
#
_entry.id   775f6e30a0a226932a455adf33d9c107
#
_cell.length_a   1.000
_cell.length_b   1.000
_cell.length_c   1.000
_cell.angle_alpha   90.00
_cell.angle_beta   90.00
_cell.angle_gamma   90.00
#
_symmetry.space_group_name_H-M   'P 1'
#
loop_
_entity.id
_entity.type
_entity.pdbx_description
1 polymer ?
#
loop_
_entity_poly.entity_id
_entity_poly.type
_entity_poly.pdbx_seq_one_letter_code
_entity_poly.pdbx_strand_id
1 'polypeptide(L)'
;MSPHALRRAGRRLSLWLPVLAVAALLLALNLWAARHLGRIDLTAQRLYSLAPESIEVARQIRQPVDVTWFHDLRNKSMVDAMELLRQYERANPLIRVRGVDPALRPAEARAAGIQFAGSAVLASGARKLTINGGTETDFTNALIRVSQNAAQTVCFTQGHREAPLDSLTSLDDLEEHDGDENLVARVEVHEQHGLAMARNALQTLGYATLAVNAGSLAQALPRCAVVVAAGPRSPFGEDDARALRRWTNAGGKTLLLLEPDTPHGLDALLGDFGIARPPGALSDPASHYRNDPGSPAVSDYTRHKMARGLPLSFFPGAAGLEPAGDGLPPGVVVTPLAQTSGDAHLPDLPPSRYTLMALATRNAQAASVDGSALPTLLVAGDSDFAINRHFATLGNGALFTNAVTLLAGQDALLAIRPRHYENRRVELSNRQMRAVFWTSTVALPLLALMAGVVLWWRRR
;
A
#
# COMPACT_ATOMS: atom_id res chain seq x y z
N MET A 1 -1.70 62.10 -49.54
CA MET A 1 -0.74 61.08 -48.95
C MET A 1 0.25 60.77 -50.06
N SER A 2 1.54 60.99 -49.85
CA SER A 2 2.55 60.79 -50.89
C SER A 2 2.78 59.30 -51.15
N PRO A 3 3.02 58.87 -52.39
CA PRO A 3 3.22 57.45 -52.75
C PRO A 3 4.39 56.76 -51.98
N HIS A 4 5.32 57.53 -51.43
CA HIS A 4 6.42 57.08 -50.64
C HIS A 4 6.01 56.61 -49.20
N ALA A 5 4.92 57.13 -48.62
CA ALA A 5 4.40 56.77 -47.34
C ALA A 5 3.70 55.39 -47.36
N LEU A 6 2.96 55.14 -48.44
CA LEU A 6 2.28 53.83 -48.64
C LEU A 6 3.28 52.66 -48.88
N ARG A 7 4.39 52.91 -49.62
CA ARG A 7 5.45 51.90 -49.84
C ARG A 7 6.23 51.57 -48.55
N ARG A 8 6.45 52.56 -47.67
CA ARG A 8 7.10 52.31 -46.36
C ARG A 8 6.18 51.57 -45.39
N ALA A 9 4.88 51.86 -45.39
CA ALA A 9 3.88 51.14 -44.59
C ALA A 9 3.74 49.69 -45.04
N GLY A 10 3.68 49.45 -46.38
CA GLY A 10 3.61 48.10 -46.94
C GLY A 10 4.85 47.25 -46.61
N ARG A 11 6.05 47.86 -46.64
CA ARG A 11 7.31 47.15 -46.30
C ARG A 11 7.45 46.86 -44.82
N ARG A 12 6.91 47.66 -43.94
CA ARG A 12 6.82 47.36 -42.49
C ARG A 12 5.78 46.29 -42.23
N LEU A 13 4.62 46.34 -42.88
CA LEU A 13 3.59 45.33 -42.74
C LEU A 13 4.05 43.95 -43.22
N SER A 14 4.82 43.88 -44.34
CA SER A 14 5.40 42.60 -44.81
C SER A 14 6.46 42.00 -43.92
N LEU A 15 7.10 42.78 -43.05
CA LEU A 15 8.04 42.30 -42.03
C LEU A 15 7.34 41.75 -40.78
N TRP A 16 6.16 42.33 -40.46
CA TRP A 16 5.41 41.90 -39.27
C TRP A 16 4.46 40.72 -39.55
N LEU A 17 4.04 40.56 -40.81
CA LEU A 17 3.12 39.49 -41.21
C LEU A 17 3.62 38.08 -40.91
N PRO A 18 4.88 37.70 -41.19
CA PRO A 18 5.40 36.39 -40.81
C PRO A 18 5.55 36.24 -39.31
N VAL A 19 5.88 37.29 -38.56
CA VAL A 19 5.96 37.24 -37.09
C VAL A 19 4.58 37.01 -36.49
N LEU A 20 3.57 37.71 -36.94
CA LEU A 20 2.17 37.51 -36.53
C LEU A 20 1.65 36.12 -36.91
N ALA A 21 2.00 35.62 -38.10
CA ALA A 21 1.62 34.28 -38.53
C ALA A 21 2.23 33.19 -37.63
N VAL A 22 3.53 33.32 -37.28
CA VAL A 22 4.21 32.40 -36.36
C VAL A 22 3.60 32.50 -34.95
N ALA A 23 3.33 33.70 -34.44
CA ALA A 23 2.69 33.90 -33.15
C ALA A 23 1.28 33.29 -33.11
N ALA A 24 0.48 33.47 -34.17
CA ALA A 24 -0.84 32.85 -34.27
C ALA A 24 -0.77 31.33 -34.36
N LEU A 25 0.20 30.80 -35.12
CA LEU A 25 0.44 29.35 -35.19
C LEU A 25 0.85 28.76 -33.83
N LEU A 26 1.76 29.41 -33.11
CA LEU A 26 2.17 29.00 -31.77
C LEU A 26 1.01 29.07 -30.78
N LEU A 27 0.18 30.10 -30.85
CA LEU A 27 -1.02 30.22 -30.02
C LEU A 27 -2.02 29.10 -30.32
N ALA A 28 -2.29 28.86 -31.61
CA ALA A 28 -3.18 27.79 -32.06
C ALA A 28 -2.66 26.40 -31.62
N LEU A 29 -1.36 26.17 -31.78
CA LEU A 29 -0.72 24.91 -31.34
C LEU A 29 -0.78 24.73 -29.81
N ASN A 30 -0.58 25.82 -29.08
CA ASN A 30 -0.66 25.81 -27.61
C ASN A 30 -2.10 25.52 -27.12
N LEU A 31 -3.09 26.16 -27.74
CA LEU A 31 -4.51 25.93 -27.45
C LEU A 31 -4.95 24.52 -27.84
N TRP A 32 -4.46 24.01 -28.96
CA TRP A 32 -4.72 22.65 -29.40
C TRP A 32 -4.06 21.63 -28.42
N ALA A 33 -2.79 21.85 -28.07
CA ALA A 33 -2.07 21.04 -27.12
C ALA A 33 -2.74 21.02 -25.74
N ALA A 34 -3.17 22.19 -25.25
CA ALA A 34 -3.88 22.31 -23.97
C ALA A 34 -5.21 21.54 -23.92
N ARG A 35 -5.87 21.37 -25.10
CA ARG A 35 -7.15 20.65 -25.20
C ARG A 35 -7.01 19.15 -25.48
N HIS A 36 -5.98 18.73 -26.21
CA HIS A 36 -5.86 17.37 -26.74
C HIS A 36 -4.69 16.56 -26.19
N LEU A 37 -3.62 17.22 -25.75
CA LEU A 37 -2.51 16.54 -25.07
C LEU A 37 -2.84 16.44 -23.59
N GLY A 38 -2.98 15.21 -23.10
CA GLY A 38 -3.05 14.94 -21.66
C GLY A 38 -1.79 15.48 -20.95
N ARG A 39 -1.93 15.86 -19.69
CA ARG A 39 -0.78 16.27 -18.87
C ARG A 39 0.21 15.13 -18.78
N ILE A 40 1.42 15.34 -19.31
CA ILE A 40 2.54 14.40 -19.15
C ILE A 40 3.26 14.78 -17.87
N ASP A 41 3.26 13.86 -16.91
CA ASP A 41 4.00 14.04 -15.67
C ASP A 41 5.47 13.72 -15.93
N LEU A 42 6.29 14.77 -15.99
CA LEU A 42 7.74 14.69 -16.20
C LEU A 42 8.52 14.54 -14.89
N THR A 43 7.84 14.47 -13.76
CA THR A 43 8.53 14.26 -12.48
C THR A 43 9.08 12.84 -12.39
N ALA A 44 10.32 12.69 -11.88
CA ALA A 44 10.97 11.38 -11.74
C ALA A 44 10.15 10.38 -10.92
N GLN A 45 9.32 10.88 -10.01
CA GLN A 45 8.47 10.10 -9.12
C GLN A 45 6.99 10.09 -9.54
N ARG A 46 6.63 10.68 -10.69
CA ARG A 46 5.25 10.83 -11.17
C ARG A 46 4.31 11.39 -10.09
N LEU A 47 4.72 12.48 -9.47
CA LEU A 47 4.04 13.10 -8.32
C LEU A 47 2.60 13.55 -8.63
N TYR A 48 2.31 13.85 -9.89
CA TYR A 48 1.03 14.36 -10.37
C TYR A 48 0.22 13.31 -11.15
N SER A 49 0.59 12.03 -11.06
CA SER A 49 -0.12 10.93 -11.70
C SER A 49 -0.46 9.85 -10.68
N LEU A 50 -1.63 9.22 -10.81
CA LEU A 50 -2.00 8.06 -10.00
C LEU A 50 -1.01 6.91 -10.21
N ALA A 51 -0.79 6.14 -9.16
CA ALA A 51 -0.10 4.86 -9.26
C ALA A 51 -0.86 3.91 -10.20
N PRO A 52 -0.18 3.05 -10.96
CA PRO A 52 -0.83 2.06 -11.81
C PRO A 52 -1.86 1.21 -11.04
N GLU A 53 -1.57 0.92 -9.79
CA GLU A 53 -2.40 0.17 -8.86
C GLU A 53 -3.71 0.92 -8.53
N SER A 54 -3.61 2.21 -8.24
CA SER A 54 -4.77 3.07 -7.96
C SER A 54 -5.67 3.21 -9.19
N ILE A 55 -5.07 3.26 -10.39
CA ILE A 55 -5.82 3.25 -11.66
C ILE A 55 -6.55 1.92 -11.84
N GLU A 56 -5.90 0.81 -11.52
CA GLU A 56 -6.53 -0.52 -11.63
C GLU A 56 -7.70 -0.66 -10.68
N VAL A 57 -7.56 -0.20 -9.42
CA VAL A 57 -8.66 -0.13 -8.45
C VAL A 57 -9.82 0.70 -9.00
N ALA A 58 -9.53 1.88 -9.52
CA ALA A 58 -10.58 2.74 -10.09
C ALA A 58 -11.32 2.03 -11.24
N ARG A 59 -10.63 1.32 -12.13
CA ARG A 59 -11.22 0.58 -13.24
C ARG A 59 -12.08 -0.60 -12.82
N GLN A 60 -11.78 -1.21 -11.68
CA GLN A 60 -12.54 -2.35 -11.14
C GLN A 60 -13.87 -1.94 -10.50
N ILE A 61 -14.10 -0.65 -10.22
CA ILE A 61 -15.35 -0.15 -9.68
C ILE A 61 -16.47 -0.36 -10.70
N ARG A 62 -17.53 -1.06 -10.28
CA ARG A 62 -18.69 -1.44 -11.12
C ARG A 62 -19.97 -0.70 -10.76
N GLN A 63 -19.97 0.03 -9.64
CA GLN A 63 -21.14 0.79 -9.16
C GLN A 63 -20.78 2.28 -9.10
N PRO A 64 -21.73 3.20 -9.31
CA PRO A 64 -21.46 4.63 -9.16
C PRO A 64 -20.97 4.97 -7.75
N VAL A 65 -19.92 5.78 -7.67
CA VAL A 65 -19.36 6.32 -6.43
C VAL A 65 -19.32 7.84 -6.53
N ASP A 66 -20.06 8.51 -5.65
CA ASP A 66 -20.02 9.96 -5.52
C ASP A 66 -19.02 10.35 -4.43
N VAL A 67 -18.01 11.14 -4.79
CA VAL A 67 -16.97 11.64 -3.89
C VAL A 67 -17.15 13.13 -3.68
N THR A 68 -17.42 13.55 -2.46
CA THR A 68 -17.47 14.97 -2.09
C THR A 68 -16.23 15.28 -1.25
N TRP A 69 -15.33 16.11 -1.80
CA TRP A 69 -14.13 16.57 -1.11
C TRP A 69 -14.36 17.93 -0.47
N PHE A 70 -14.27 18.00 0.85
CA PHE A 70 -14.40 19.23 1.62
C PHE A 70 -13.03 19.88 1.83
N HIS A 71 -12.76 20.99 1.13
CA HIS A 71 -11.42 21.57 1.07
C HIS A 71 -11.45 23.09 1.12
N ASP A 72 -10.38 23.68 1.69
CA ASP A 72 -10.11 25.13 1.61
C ASP A 72 -9.30 25.39 0.32
N LEU A 73 -9.82 26.27 -0.52
CA LEU A 73 -9.18 26.69 -1.79
C LEU A 73 -7.85 27.43 -1.57
N ARG A 74 -7.61 27.95 -0.38
CA ARG A 74 -6.34 28.62 -0.01
C ARG A 74 -5.25 27.64 0.40
N ASN A 75 -5.61 26.41 0.72
CA ASN A 75 -4.66 25.38 1.12
C ASN A 75 -4.23 24.56 -0.11
N LYS A 76 -2.96 24.75 -0.51
CA LYS A 76 -2.41 24.11 -1.71
C LYS A 76 -2.51 22.58 -1.66
N SER A 77 -2.21 21.95 -0.53
CA SER A 77 -2.27 20.49 -0.43
C SER A 77 -3.68 19.95 -0.63
N MET A 78 -4.70 20.66 -0.19
CA MET A 78 -6.10 20.29 -0.39
C MET A 78 -6.55 20.50 -1.84
N VAL A 79 -6.00 21.51 -2.54
CA VAL A 79 -6.23 21.73 -3.98
C VAL A 79 -5.56 20.64 -4.80
N ASP A 80 -4.33 20.25 -4.43
CA ASP A 80 -3.60 19.15 -5.08
C ASP A 80 -4.35 17.81 -4.90
N ALA A 81 -4.93 17.56 -3.72
CA ALA A 81 -5.77 16.39 -3.45
C ALA A 81 -7.05 16.37 -4.33
N MET A 82 -7.65 17.53 -4.60
CA MET A 82 -8.78 17.63 -5.53
C MET A 82 -8.38 17.25 -6.97
N GLU A 83 -7.21 17.68 -7.43
CA GLU A 83 -6.71 17.30 -8.75
C GLU A 83 -6.40 15.80 -8.82
N LEU A 84 -5.89 15.23 -7.73
CA LEU A 84 -5.69 13.78 -7.60
C LEU A 84 -7.03 13.02 -7.72
N LEU A 85 -8.07 13.46 -7.02
CA LEU A 85 -9.41 12.87 -7.11
C LEU A 85 -9.98 12.93 -8.54
N ARG A 86 -9.75 14.00 -9.26
CA ARG A 86 -10.15 14.12 -10.68
C ARG A 86 -9.46 13.10 -11.59
N GLN A 87 -8.30 12.59 -11.21
CA GLN A 87 -7.65 11.51 -11.97
C GLN A 87 -8.38 10.18 -11.83
N TYR A 88 -8.97 9.90 -10.64
CA TYR A 88 -9.85 8.74 -10.48
C TYR A 88 -11.11 8.86 -11.33
N GLU A 89 -11.73 10.04 -11.39
CA GLU A 89 -12.88 10.30 -12.27
C GLU A 89 -12.53 10.09 -13.76
N ARG A 90 -11.34 10.51 -14.21
CA ARG A 90 -10.85 10.24 -15.58
C ARG A 90 -10.58 8.76 -15.83
N ALA A 91 -10.10 8.02 -14.81
CA ALA A 91 -9.82 6.59 -14.93
C ALA A 91 -11.10 5.75 -15.02
N ASN A 92 -12.18 6.19 -14.34
CA ASN A 92 -13.50 5.54 -14.40
C ASN A 92 -14.63 6.56 -14.24
N PRO A 93 -15.51 6.74 -15.25
CA PRO A 93 -16.61 7.71 -15.21
C PRO A 93 -17.72 7.38 -14.20
N LEU A 94 -17.68 6.19 -13.58
CA LEU A 94 -18.57 5.85 -12.47
C LEU A 94 -18.16 6.55 -11.17
N ILE A 95 -16.94 7.07 -11.08
CA ILE A 95 -16.46 7.87 -9.97
C ILE A 95 -16.75 9.34 -10.30
N ARG A 96 -17.60 10.00 -9.52
CA ARG A 96 -17.98 11.39 -9.70
C ARG A 96 -17.40 12.23 -8.57
N VAL A 97 -16.63 13.25 -8.90
CA VAL A 97 -15.91 14.05 -7.89
C VAL A 97 -16.45 15.47 -7.84
N ARG A 98 -16.79 15.91 -6.63
CA ARG A 98 -17.25 17.27 -6.34
C ARG A 98 -16.47 17.89 -5.19
N GLY A 99 -15.97 19.11 -5.37
CA GLY A 99 -15.35 19.92 -4.31
C GLY A 99 -16.37 20.84 -3.63
N VAL A 100 -16.28 20.95 -2.33
CA VAL A 100 -17.09 21.85 -1.49
C VAL A 100 -16.16 22.58 -0.52
N ASP A 101 -16.25 23.89 -0.48
CA ASP A 101 -15.60 24.68 0.55
C ASP A 101 -16.51 24.78 1.77
N PRO A 102 -16.13 24.23 2.93
CA PRO A 102 -16.96 24.25 4.14
C PRO A 102 -17.24 25.67 4.66
N ALA A 103 -16.34 26.63 4.40
CA ALA A 103 -16.52 28.01 4.80
C ALA A 103 -17.56 28.73 3.94
N LEU A 104 -17.65 28.37 2.64
CA LEU A 104 -18.63 28.94 1.71
C LEU A 104 -19.97 28.20 1.75
N ARG A 105 -20.00 26.91 2.13
CA ARG A 105 -21.18 26.07 2.22
C ARG A 105 -21.33 25.34 3.56
N PRO A 106 -21.47 26.07 4.67
CA PRO A 106 -21.47 25.47 6.01
C PRO A 106 -22.69 24.56 6.27
N ALA A 107 -23.81 24.81 5.63
CA ALA A 107 -25.00 23.96 5.78
C ALA A 107 -24.76 22.58 5.15
N GLU A 108 -24.11 22.52 3.99
CA GLU A 108 -23.80 21.26 3.31
C GLU A 108 -22.73 20.45 4.07
N ALA A 109 -21.72 21.12 4.61
CA ALA A 109 -20.69 20.48 5.45
C ALA A 109 -21.30 19.88 6.72
N ARG A 110 -22.16 20.60 7.41
CA ARG A 110 -22.90 20.10 8.60
C ARG A 110 -23.80 18.90 8.27
N ALA A 111 -24.54 18.97 7.16
CA ALA A 111 -25.40 17.87 6.73
C ALA A 111 -24.59 16.61 6.38
N ALA A 112 -23.34 16.79 5.92
CA ALA A 112 -22.39 15.70 5.67
C ALA A 112 -21.68 15.20 6.94
N GLY A 113 -21.83 15.85 8.09
CA GLY A 113 -21.12 15.53 9.32
C GLY A 113 -19.67 16.00 9.35
N ILE A 114 -19.30 16.97 8.49
CA ILE A 114 -17.94 17.47 8.36
C ILE A 114 -17.76 18.71 9.23
N GLN A 115 -16.74 18.68 10.09
CA GLN A 115 -16.38 19.78 10.98
C GLN A 115 -15.22 20.63 10.41
N PHE A 116 -14.29 19.99 9.67
CA PHE A 116 -13.08 20.64 9.19
C PHE A 116 -12.84 20.31 7.70
N ALA A 117 -12.18 21.22 7.00
CA ALA A 117 -11.66 20.98 5.66
C ALA A 117 -10.56 19.88 5.69
N GLY A 118 -10.38 19.17 4.57
CA GLY A 118 -9.44 18.05 4.48
C GLY A 118 -10.11 16.69 4.69
N SER A 119 -11.44 16.63 4.56
CA SER A 119 -12.22 15.39 4.66
C SER A 119 -12.93 15.08 3.36
N ALA A 120 -13.08 13.79 3.03
CA ALA A 120 -13.92 13.34 1.91
C ALA A 120 -15.08 12.47 2.39
N VAL A 121 -16.21 12.64 1.73
CA VAL A 121 -17.37 11.77 1.88
C VAL A 121 -17.57 11.02 0.58
N LEU A 122 -17.47 9.69 0.65
CA LEU A 122 -17.72 8.80 -0.47
C LEU A 122 -19.07 8.10 -0.26
N ALA A 123 -19.89 8.03 -1.30
CA ALA A 123 -21.18 7.38 -1.27
C ALA A 123 -21.36 6.44 -2.47
N SER A 124 -21.85 5.22 -2.24
CA SER A 124 -22.18 4.26 -3.29
C SER A 124 -23.45 3.48 -2.86
N GLY A 125 -24.54 3.70 -3.56
CA GLY A 125 -25.85 3.17 -3.14
C GLY A 125 -26.24 3.66 -1.73
N ALA A 126 -26.55 2.75 -0.84
CA ALA A 126 -26.90 3.07 0.56
C ALA A 126 -25.68 3.31 1.47
N ARG A 127 -24.47 3.10 0.97
CA ARG A 127 -23.25 3.21 1.77
C ARG A 127 -22.68 4.60 1.71
N LYS A 128 -22.24 5.06 2.87
CA LYS A 128 -21.56 6.33 3.04
C LYS A 128 -20.33 6.12 3.91
N LEU A 129 -19.19 6.63 3.47
CA LEU A 129 -17.92 6.57 4.17
C LEU A 129 -17.34 7.96 4.25
N THR A 130 -16.95 8.37 5.44
CA THR A 130 -16.19 9.61 5.65
C THR A 130 -14.74 9.28 5.97
N ILE A 131 -13.81 9.95 5.33
CA ILE A 131 -12.37 9.85 5.60
C ILE A 131 -11.78 11.23 5.87
N ASN A 132 -10.77 11.25 6.72
CA ASN A 132 -9.93 12.42 6.98
C ASN A 132 -8.57 12.13 6.36
N GLY A 133 -8.15 12.94 5.40
CA GLY A 133 -6.92 12.75 4.64
C GLY A 133 -7.14 12.99 3.15
N GLY A 134 -6.07 13.39 2.47
CA GLY A 134 -6.10 13.76 1.06
C GLY A 134 -5.01 13.07 0.25
N THR A 135 -4.47 11.95 0.74
CA THR A 135 -3.45 11.19 0.03
C THR A 135 -4.06 10.20 -0.97
N GLU A 136 -3.26 9.77 -1.93
CA GLU A 136 -3.68 8.75 -2.89
C GLU A 136 -4.12 7.45 -2.19
N THR A 137 -3.41 7.06 -1.15
CA THR A 137 -3.73 5.88 -0.35
C THR A 137 -5.08 6.00 0.35
N ASP A 138 -5.36 7.17 0.94
CA ASP A 138 -6.65 7.42 1.62
C ASP A 138 -7.82 7.28 0.65
N PHE A 139 -7.71 7.91 -0.53
CA PHE A 139 -8.76 7.85 -1.54
C PHE A 139 -8.93 6.46 -2.13
N THR A 140 -7.83 5.75 -2.45
CA THR A 140 -7.91 4.41 -3.01
C THR A 140 -8.53 3.42 -2.03
N ASN A 141 -8.11 3.45 -0.77
CA ASN A 141 -8.70 2.62 0.30
C ASN A 141 -10.19 2.94 0.49
N ALA A 142 -10.56 4.22 0.47
CA ALA A 142 -11.95 4.64 0.61
C ALA A 142 -12.82 4.16 -0.56
N LEU A 143 -12.32 4.25 -1.80
CA LEU A 143 -13.00 3.77 -2.99
C LEU A 143 -13.25 2.26 -2.92
N ILE A 144 -12.26 1.48 -2.49
CA ILE A 144 -12.42 0.04 -2.29
C ILE A 144 -13.49 -0.23 -1.24
N ARG A 145 -13.38 0.41 -0.07
CA ARG A 145 -14.31 0.21 1.05
C ARG A 145 -15.76 0.55 0.70
N VAL A 146 -16.00 1.64 -0.03
CA VAL A 146 -17.35 2.08 -0.38
C VAL A 146 -17.95 1.23 -1.50
N SER A 147 -17.12 0.64 -2.38
CA SER A 147 -17.56 -0.20 -3.50
C SER A 147 -17.84 -1.66 -3.15
N GLN A 148 -17.38 -2.13 -1.98
CA GLN A 148 -17.61 -3.52 -1.54
C GLN A 148 -19.04 -3.74 -1.09
N ASN A 149 -19.66 -4.89 -1.43
CA ASN A 149 -21.06 -5.19 -1.04
C ASN A 149 -21.23 -5.51 0.45
N ALA A 150 -20.23 -6.11 1.12
CA ALA A 150 -20.15 -6.32 2.56
C ALA A 150 -18.69 -6.29 3.01
N ALA A 151 -18.41 -5.80 4.23
CA ALA A 151 -17.11 -5.93 4.82
C ALA A 151 -16.82 -7.41 5.04
N GLN A 152 -15.69 -7.89 4.51
CA GLN A 152 -15.25 -9.25 4.78
C GLN A 152 -14.75 -9.33 6.23
N THR A 153 -15.13 -10.38 6.94
CA THR A 153 -14.73 -10.57 8.35
C THR A 153 -13.48 -11.42 8.45
N VAL A 154 -12.47 -10.88 9.09
CA VAL A 154 -11.26 -11.61 9.48
C VAL A 154 -11.43 -12.06 10.93
N CYS A 155 -11.50 -13.36 11.13
CA CYS A 155 -11.67 -13.98 12.45
C CYS A 155 -10.32 -14.31 13.06
N PHE A 156 -10.09 -13.89 14.29
CA PHE A 156 -8.89 -14.22 15.06
C PHE A 156 -9.26 -15.23 16.15
N THR A 157 -8.57 -16.37 16.17
CA THR A 157 -8.74 -17.33 17.26
C THR A 157 -8.18 -16.78 18.56
N GLN A 158 -8.86 -17.06 19.66
CA GLN A 158 -8.48 -16.65 21.01
C GLN A 158 -8.79 -17.79 21.99
N GLY A 159 -7.95 -17.94 23.02
CA GLY A 159 -8.14 -18.95 24.05
C GLY A 159 -7.10 -20.07 24.04
N HIS A 160 -6.18 -20.06 23.06
CA HIS A 160 -5.04 -20.98 23.01
C HIS A 160 -3.71 -20.23 23.30
N ARG A 161 -3.79 -19.16 24.10
CA ARG A 161 -2.68 -18.27 24.46
C ARG A 161 -2.06 -17.55 23.26
N GLU A 162 -2.87 -17.24 22.26
CA GLU A 162 -2.52 -16.35 21.16
C GLU A 162 -2.30 -14.92 21.66
N ALA A 163 -1.64 -14.11 20.84
CA ALA A 163 -1.56 -12.68 21.08
C ALA A 163 -2.98 -12.06 21.09
N PRO A 164 -3.36 -11.26 22.12
CA PRO A 164 -4.70 -10.73 22.26
C PRO A 164 -5.03 -9.73 21.14
N LEU A 165 -6.22 -9.91 20.51
CA LEU A 165 -6.71 -8.99 19.49
C LEU A 165 -7.08 -7.62 20.10
N ASP A 166 -7.69 -7.64 21.30
CA ASP A 166 -8.10 -6.45 22.06
C ASP A 166 -7.01 -6.09 23.10
N SER A 167 -5.82 -5.82 22.61
CA SER A 167 -4.73 -5.30 23.44
C SER A 167 -4.94 -3.84 23.79
N LEU A 168 -4.38 -3.41 24.93
CA LEU A 168 -4.46 -2.02 25.36
C LEU A 168 -3.78 -1.09 24.35
N THR A 169 -4.50 -0.01 24.00
CA THR A 169 -3.99 1.14 23.27
C THR A 169 -4.36 2.37 24.06
N SER A 170 -3.40 3.22 24.39
CA SER A 170 -3.65 4.52 25.00
C SER A 170 -3.05 5.62 24.12
N LEU A 171 -3.68 6.79 24.16
CA LEU A 171 -3.13 8.01 23.59
C LEU A 171 -2.56 8.80 24.77
N ASP A 172 -1.25 8.83 24.86
CA ASP A 172 -0.57 9.66 25.86
C ASP A 172 -0.14 10.97 25.20
N ASP A 173 -0.58 12.07 25.79
CA ASP A 173 -0.13 13.40 25.42
C ASP A 173 1.24 13.65 26.08
N LEU A 174 2.31 13.63 25.28
CA LEU A 174 3.63 14.04 25.74
C LEU A 174 3.76 15.56 25.54
N GLU A 175 3.85 16.30 26.63
CA GLU A 175 4.21 17.70 26.61
C GLU A 175 5.74 17.81 26.51
N GLU A 176 6.25 18.13 25.34
CA GLU A 176 7.66 18.45 25.15
C GLU A 176 7.83 19.98 25.25
N HIS A 177 8.52 20.43 26.29
CA HIS A 177 8.88 21.84 26.48
C HIS A 177 10.17 22.10 25.69
N ASP A 178 10.05 22.61 24.48
CA ASP A 178 11.17 23.20 23.75
C ASP A 178 10.87 24.68 23.48
N GLY A 179 11.41 25.51 24.33
CA GLY A 179 11.49 26.99 24.19
C GLY A 179 10.19 27.69 24.05
N ASP A 180 9.54 28.31 23.40
CA ASP A 180 8.37 29.20 23.41
C ASP A 180 7.07 28.60 22.80
N GLU A 181 7.06 27.37 22.31
CA GLU A 181 5.86 26.74 21.78
C GLU A 181 5.63 25.38 22.45
N ASN A 182 4.50 25.20 23.15
CA ASN A 182 4.05 23.91 23.65
C ASN A 182 3.67 22.99 22.48
N LEU A 183 4.58 22.13 22.05
CA LEU A 183 4.28 21.05 21.13
C LEU A 183 3.69 19.89 21.94
N VAL A 184 2.39 19.66 21.80
CA VAL A 184 1.74 18.46 22.35
C VAL A 184 1.91 17.36 21.29
N ALA A 185 2.87 16.46 21.50
CA ALA A 185 3.00 15.26 20.69
C ALA A 185 2.07 14.18 21.26
N ARG A 186 1.05 13.75 20.48
CA ARG A 186 0.24 12.60 20.83
C ARG A 186 0.98 11.32 20.44
N VAL A 187 1.32 10.52 21.44
CA VAL A 187 1.95 9.21 21.24
C VAL A 187 0.93 8.13 21.53
N GLU A 188 0.66 7.30 20.52
CA GLU A 188 -0.18 6.12 20.70
C GLU A 188 0.66 5.00 21.31
N VAL A 189 0.37 4.64 22.56
CA VAL A 189 1.05 3.56 23.29
C VAL A 189 0.26 2.28 23.11
N HIS A 190 0.93 1.23 22.64
CA HIS A 190 0.34 -0.10 22.46
C HIS A 190 0.97 -1.11 23.40
N GLU A 191 0.16 -2.03 23.95
CA GLU A 191 0.66 -3.21 24.62
C GLU A 191 1.55 -4.01 23.64
N GLN A 192 2.80 -4.26 24.01
CA GLN A 192 3.81 -4.82 23.10
C GLN A 192 3.42 -6.17 22.52
N HIS A 193 2.83 -7.04 23.35
CA HIS A 193 2.43 -8.39 22.96
C HIS A 193 0.94 -8.47 22.63
N GLY A 194 0.47 -7.66 21.68
CA GLY A 194 -0.92 -7.64 21.25
C GLY A 194 -1.03 -7.40 19.76
N LEU A 195 -2.24 -7.48 19.22
CA LEU A 195 -2.55 -7.36 17.79
C LEU A 195 -3.37 -6.11 17.46
N ALA A 196 -3.44 -5.11 18.36
CA ALA A 196 -4.24 -3.92 18.13
C ALA A 196 -3.82 -3.17 16.86
N MET A 197 -2.52 -3.06 16.59
CA MET A 197 -2.02 -2.40 15.37
C MET A 197 -2.41 -3.20 14.12
N ALA A 198 -2.31 -4.52 14.16
CA ALA A 198 -2.73 -5.41 13.07
C ALA A 198 -4.25 -5.30 12.84
N ARG A 199 -5.05 -5.31 13.90
CA ARG A 199 -6.49 -5.07 13.85
C ARG A 199 -6.82 -3.72 13.21
N ASN A 200 -6.22 -2.64 13.70
CA ASN A 200 -6.48 -1.28 13.20
C ASN A 200 -6.08 -1.15 11.72
N ALA A 201 -4.98 -1.75 11.30
CA ALA A 201 -4.56 -1.77 9.91
C ALA A 201 -5.59 -2.50 9.02
N LEU A 202 -6.10 -3.65 9.43
CA LEU A 202 -7.14 -4.38 8.69
C LEU A 202 -8.45 -3.58 8.64
N GLN A 203 -8.86 -2.94 9.74
CA GLN A 203 -10.04 -2.08 9.77
C GLN A 203 -9.88 -0.86 8.84
N THR A 204 -8.69 -0.30 8.77
CA THR A 204 -8.36 0.78 7.80
C THR A 204 -8.49 0.30 6.36
N LEU A 205 -8.13 -0.95 6.07
CA LEU A 205 -8.34 -1.59 4.77
C LEU A 205 -9.80 -1.99 4.50
N GLY A 206 -10.71 -1.84 5.48
CA GLY A 206 -12.14 -2.09 5.32
C GLY A 206 -12.60 -3.49 5.74
N TYR A 207 -11.75 -4.27 6.38
CA TYR A 207 -12.15 -5.55 6.98
C TYR A 207 -12.87 -5.33 8.30
N ALA A 208 -13.88 -6.16 8.58
CA ALA A 208 -14.37 -6.35 9.94
C ALA A 208 -13.45 -7.36 10.65
N THR A 209 -13.19 -7.18 11.93
CA THR A 209 -12.39 -8.11 12.74
C THR A 209 -13.25 -8.72 13.83
N LEU A 210 -13.10 -10.01 14.09
CA LEU A 210 -13.86 -10.77 15.08
C LEU A 210 -12.92 -11.67 15.89
N ALA A 211 -12.93 -11.48 17.22
CA ALA A 211 -12.29 -12.43 18.12
C ALA A 211 -13.19 -13.66 18.31
N VAL A 212 -12.66 -14.84 18.12
CA VAL A 212 -13.39 -16.13 18.24
C VAL A 212 -12.73 -16.95 19.35
N ASN A 213 -13.44 -17.09 20.46
CA ASN A 213 -12.94 -17.83 21.61
C ASN A 213 -12.96 -19.35 21.38
N ALA A 214 -12.09 -20.06 22.10
CA ALA A 214 -12.05 -21.51 22.11
C ALA A 214 -13.45 -22.11 22.38
N GLY A 215 -13.76 -23.20 21.66
CA GLY A 215 -15.05 -23.89 21.73
C GLY A 215 -16.17 -23.25 20.89
N SER A 216 -15.93 -22.07 20.28
CA SER A 216 -16.94 -21.38 19.44
C SER A 216 -16.54 -21.28 17.96
N LEU A 217 -15.41 -21.84 17.57
CA LEU A 217 -14.87 -21.70 16.23
C LEU A 217 -15.81 -22.24 15.15
N ALA A 218 -16.37 -23.45 15.34
CA ALA A 218 -17.28 -24.05 14.38
C ALA A 218 -18.50 -23.18 14.04
N GLN A 219 -19.01 -22.42 15.02
CA GLN A 219 -20.15 -21.52 14.84
C GLN A 219 -19.76 -20.21 14.15
N ALA A 220 -18.52 -19.76 14.32
CA ALA A 220 -18.01 -18.52 13.73
C ALA A 220 -17.58 -18.69 12.26
N LEU A 221 -17.05 -19.84 11.86
CA LEU A 221 -16.45 -20.12 10.55
C LEU A 221 -17.32 -19.67 9.35
N PRO A 222 -18.67 -19.87 9.33
CA PRO A 222 -19.48 -19.42 8.19
C PRO A 222 -19.49 -17.91 7.97
N ARG A 223 -19.09 -17.12 8.97
CA ARG A 223 -19.02 -15.66 8.91
C ARG A 223 -17.62 -15.14 8.57
N CYS A 224 -16.61 -16.02 8.60
CA CYS A 224 -15.21 -15.67 8.39
C CYS A 224 -14.82 -15.76 6.92
N ALA A 225 -14.27 -14.69 6.37
CA ALA A 225 -13.60 -14.72 5.08
C ALA A 225 -12.19 -15.31 5.20
N VAL A 226 -11.51 -14.97 6.31
CA VAL A 226 -10.18 -15.48 6.66
C VAL A 226 -10.18 -15.80 8.16
N VAL A 227 -9.57 -16.91 8.55
CA VAL A 227 -9.26 -17.24 9.96
C VAL A 227 -7.78 -17.05 10.19
N VAL A 228 -7.43 -16.31 11.23
CA VAL A 228 -6.05 -16.06 11.68
C VAL A 228 -5.84 -16.69 13.05
N ALA A 229 -4.88 -17.60 13.18
CA ALA A 229 -4.37 -18.10 14.45
C ALA A 229 -2.96 -17.51 14.64
N ALA A 230 -2.83 -16.54 15.55
CA ALA A 230 -1.61 -15.78 15.74
C ALA A 230 -0.84 -16.23 17.00
N GLY A 231 0.08 -17.15 16.83
CA GLY A 231 0.97 -17.65 17.87
C GLY A 231 0.26 -18.48 18.97
N PRO A 232 -0.52 -19.52 18.61
CA PRO A 232 -1.09 -20.38 19.65
C PRO A 232 0.02 -21.07 20.43
N ARG A 233 -0.01 -20.90 21.75
CA ARG A 233 0.98 -21.46 22.69
C ARG A 233 0.40 -22.59 23.57
N SER A 234 -0.84 -22.95 23.34
CA SER A 234 -1.49 -24.16 23.88
C SER A 234 -2.31 -24.84 22.79
N PRO A 235 -2.50 -26.17 22.87
CA PRO A 235 -3.20 -26.91 21.81
C PRO A 235 -4.63 -26.44 21.62
N PHE A 236 -5.06 -26.42 20.38
CA PHE A 236 -6.49 -26.32 20.03
C PHE A 236 -7.23 -27.55 20.59
N GLY A 237 -8.43 -27.32 21.12
CA GLY A 237 -9.32 -28.43 21.45
C GLY A 237 -9.66 -29.24 20.20
N GLU A 238 -9.86 -30.57 20.36
CA GLU A 238 -10.09 -31.45 19.23
C GLU A 238 -11.24 -31.03 18.31
N ASP A 239 -12.32 -30.46 18.88
CA ASP A 239 -13.47 -30.02 18.10
C ASP A 239 -13.16 -28.81 17.24
N ASP A 240 -12.46 -27.81 17.80
CA ASP A 240 -12.05 -26.60 17.07
C ASP A 240 -10.98 -26.94 16.02
N ALA A 241 -9.99 -27.79 16.33
CA ALA A 241 -8.98 -28.24 15.39
C ALA A 241 -9.64 -29.00 14.21
N ARG A 242 -10.60 -29.91 14.48
CA ARG A 242 -11.36 -30.62 13.44
C ARG A 242 -12.23 -29.69 12.62
N ALA A 243 -12.86 -28.69 13.26
CA ALA A 243 -13.70 -27.71 12.57
C ALA A 243 -12.84 -26.85 11.60
N LEU A 244 -11.71 -26.31 12.08
CA LEU A 244 -10.78 -25.52 11.27
C LEU A 244 -10.22 -26.34 10.09
N ARG A 245 -9.79 -27.57 10.36
CA ARG A 245 -9.28 -28.50 9.34
C ARG A 245 -10.30 -28.76 8.25
N ARG A 246 -11.55 -29.11 8.62
CA ARG A 246 -12.64 -29.35 7.66
C ARG A 246 -12.97 -28.10 6.85
N TRP A 247 -13.07 -26.96 7.51
CA TRP A 247 -13.38 -25.68 6.86
C TRP A 247 -12.29 -25.26 5.88
N THR A 248 -11.00 -25.34 6.26
CA THR A 248 -9.89 -25.03 5.35
C THR A 248 -9.87 -25.97 4.15
N ASN A 249 -10.06 -27.28 4.35
CA ASN A 249 -10.12 -28.26 3.28
C ASN A 249 -11.34 -28.08 2.35
N ALA A 250 -12.43 -27.47 2.82
CA ALA A 250 -13.62 -27.16 2.04
C ALA A 250 -13.53 -25.82 1.26
N GLY A 251 -12.38 -25.16 1.22
CA GLY A 251 -12.19 -23.90 0.50
C GLY A 251 -11.99 -22.67 1.41
N GLY A 252 -12.04 -22.85 2.72
CA GLY A 252 -11.74 -21.82 3.69
C GLY A 252 -10.31 -21.29 3.58
N LYS A 253 -10.07 -20.09 4.09
CA LYS A 253 -8.80 -19.37 4.01
C LYS A 253 -8.20 -19.21 5.40
N THR A 254 -7.09 -19.86 5.66
CA THR A 254 -6.45 -19.87 6.99
C THR A 254 -5.06 -19.26 6.93
N LEU A 255 -4.76 -18.38 7.88
CA LEU A 255 -3.44 -17.84 8.18
C LEU A 255 -3.01 -18.41 9.54
N LEU A 256 -1.96 -19.23 9.54
CA LEU A 256 -1.33 -19.73 10.76
C LEU A 256 0.00 -19.02 10.98
N LEU A 257 0.14 -18.35 12.09
CA LEU A 257 1.40 -17.79 12.57
C LEU A 257 1.83 -18.66 13.75
N LEU A 258 2.89 -19.44 13.55
CA LEU A 258 3.33 -20.47 14.51
C LEU A 258 4.57 -20.00 15.25
N GLU A 259 4.78 -20.57 16.44
CA GLU A 259 6.00 -20.36 17.23
C GLU A 259 6.83 -21.66 17.27
N PRO A 260 8.16 -21.58 17.40
CA PRO A 260 8.98 -22.78 17.61
C PRO A 260 8.58 -23.49 18.90
N ASP A 261 8.67 -24.81 18.90
CA ASP A 261 8.49 -25.68 20.06
C ASP A 261 7.19 -25.52 20.87
N THR A 262 6.20 -24.80 20.30
CA THR A 262 4.90 -24.64 20.96
C THR A 262 3.90 -25.71 20.49
N PRO A 263 3.18 -26.35 21.40
CA PRO A 263 2.13 -27.28 21.05
C PRO A 263 0.91 -26.51 20.55
N HIS A 264 0.55 -26.60 19.27
CA HIS A 264 -0.63 -25.93 18.70
C HIS A 264 -1.78 -26.89 18.38
N GLY A 265 -1.53 -28.21 18.27
CA GLY A 265 -2.59 -29.20 17.99
C GLY A 265 -3.16 -29.14 16.57
N LEU A 266 -2.47 -28.47 15.61
CA LEU A 266 -2.90 -28.30 14.24
C LEU A 266 -2.04 -29.09 13.23
N ASP A 267 -1.25 -30.05 13.71
CA ASP A 267 -0.33 -30.84 12.89
C ASP A 267 -1.05 -31.61 11.76
N ALA A 268 -2.26 -32.09 12.05
CA ALA A 268 -3.07 -32.74 11.03
C ALA A 268 -3.53 -31.80 9.90
N LEU A 269 -3.74 -30.50 10.21
CA LEU A 269 -4.03 -29.50 9.20
C LEU A 269 -2.78 -29.17 8.38
N LEU A 270 -1.63 -28.99 9.03
CA LEU A 270 -0.36 -28.77 8.34
C LEU A 270 -0.03 -29.94 7.39
N GLY A 271 -0.18 -31.17 7.87
CA GLY A 271 0.04 -32.40 7.08
C GLY A 271 -0.88 -32.51 5.88
N ASP A 272 -2.16 -32.11 5.98
CA ASP A 272 -3.08 -32.05 4.84
C ASP A 272 -2.57 -31.13 3.71
N PHE A 273 -1.75 -30.15 4.02
CA PHE A 273 -1.15 -29.21 3.09
C PHE A 273 0.35 -29.46 2.84
N GLY A 274 0.87 -30.59 3.32
CA GLY A 274 2.25 -31.00 3.06
C GLY A 274 3.30 -30.09 3.70
N ILE A 275 2.98 -29.47 4.84
CA ILE A 275 3.89 -28.61 5.60
C ILE A 275 4.23 -29.29 6.91
N ALA A 276 5.51 -29.31 7.28
CA ALA A 276 6.02 -29.71 8.57
C ALA A 276 6.76 -28.55 9.24
N ARG A 277 6.75 -28.52 10.56
CA ARG A 277 7.50 -27.59 11.38
C ARG A 277 8.50 -28.39 12.22
N PRO A 278 9.78 -28.46 11.83
CA PRO A 278 10.81 -29.07 12.66
C PRO A 278 10.97 -28.34 13.99
N PRO A 279 11.44 -29.02 15.05
CA PRO A 279 11.66 -28.38 16.34
C PRO A 279 12.84 -27.40 16.30
N GLY A 280 12.80 -26.44 17.20
CA GLY A 280 13.83 -25.41 17.40
C GLY A 280 13.59 -24.10 16.68
N ALA A 281 14.19 -23.05 17.21
CA ALA A 281 14.21 -21.73 16.62
C ALA A 281 15.36 -21.59 15.63
N LEU A 282 15.13 -20.89 14.53
CA LEU A 282 16.14 -20.60 13.51
C LEU A 282 17.13 -19.55 13.96
N SER A 283 18.37 -19.74 13.55
CA SER A 283 19.42 -18.72 13.59
C SER A 283 19.97 -18.49 12.18
N ASP A 284 19.99 -17.24 11.74
CA ASP A 284 20.54 -16.85 10.41
C ASP A 284 21.68 -15.85 10.58
N PRO A 285 22.94 -16.32 10.68
CA PRO A 285 24.09 -15.43 10.85
C PRO A 285 24.34 -14.49 9.67
N ALA A 286 23.89 -14.85 8.47
CA ALA A 286 24.16 -14.06 7.25
C ALA A 286 23.08 -13.02 6.97
N SER A 287 21.82 -13.26 7.40
CA SER A 287 20.72 -12.32 7.14
C SER A 287 19.79 -12.21 8.36
N HIS A 288 20.00 -11.19 9.17
CA HIS A 288 19.26 -10.97 10.40
C HIS A 288 18.99 -9.50 10.66
N TYR A 289 18.01 -9.23 11.52
CA TYR A 289 17.65 -7.88 11.93
C TYR A 289 18.55 -7.41 13.08
N ARG A 290 19.18 -6.22 12.89
CA ARG A 290 20.18 -5.67 13.80
C ARG A 290 21.33 -6.68 14.02
N ASN A 291 21.70 -6.94 15.27
CA ASN A 291 22.79 -7.86 15.65
C ASN A 291 22.22 -9.13 16.30
N ASP A 292 21.03 -9.59 15.86
CA ASP A 292 20.34 -10.74 16.41
C ASP A 292 20.13 -11.83 15.36
N PRO A 293 21.01 -12.85 15.27
CA PRO A 293 20.84 -13.96 14.33
C PRO A 293 19.55 -14.77 14.56
N GLY A 294 18.96 -14.71 15.77
CA GLY A 294 17.67 -15.30 16.07
C GLY A 294 16.47 -14.55 15.47
N SER A 295 16.71 -13.44 14.79
CA SER A 295 15.70 -12.67 14.07
C SER A 295 15.99 -12.64 12.56
N PRO A 296 15.82 -13.77 11.83
CA PRO A 296 16.05 -13.84 10.39
C PRO A 296 15.35 -12.71 9.63
N ALA A 297 16.04 -12.09 8.68
CA ALA A 297 15.54 -10.96 7.91
C ALA A 297 15.48 -11.30 6.41
N VAL A 298 14.39 -10.89 5.75
CA VAL A 298 14.13 -11.18 4.34
C VAL A 298 13.90 -9.89 3.57
N SER A 299 14.71 -9.65 2.55
CA SER A 299 14.54 -8.57 1.57
C SER A 299 14.29 -9.10 0.16
N ASP A 300 14.75 -10.32 -0.13
CA ASP A 300 14.56 -11.00 -1.41
C ASP A 300 13.46 -12.06 -1.28
N TYR A 301 12.25 -11.63 -1.56
CA TYR A 301 11.07 -12.49 -1.52
C TYR A 301 10.90 -13.24 -2.84
N THR A 302 10.28 -14.42 -2.76
CA THR A 302 9.83 -15.12 -3.96
C THR A 302 8.94 -14.22 -4.83
N ARG A 303 9.05 -14.35 -6.16
CA ARG A 303 8.25 -13.55 -7.11
C ARG A 303 6.77 -13.92 -7.02
N HIS A 304 6.10 -13.37 -6.03
CA HIS A 304 4.67 -13.55 -5.81
C HIS A 304 3.99 -12.18 -5.63
N LYS A 305 2.71 -12.08 -6.03
CA LYS A 305 1.95 -10.81 -5.94
C LYS A 305 1.91 -10.22 -4.53
N MET A 306 1.81 -11.07 -3.50
CA MET A 306 1.81 -10.67 -2.09
C MET A 306 3.11 -9.96 -1.68
N ALA A 307 4.23 -10.41 -2.22
CA ALA A 307 5.56 -9.93 -1.82
C ALA A 307 6.10 -8.80 -2.72
N ARG A 308 5.35 -8.42 -3.78
CA ARG A 308 5.83 -7.41 -4.73
C ARG A 308 6.17 -6.10 -4.06
N GLY A 309 7.49 -5.75 -4.04
CA GLY A 309 8.07 -4.53 -3.47
C GLY A 309 7.83 -4.38 -1.97
N LEU A 310 7.66 -5.44 -1.19
CA LEU A 310 7.74 -5.39 0.26
C LEU A 310 9.13 -4.89 0.66
N PRO A 311 9.22 -3.98 1.64
CA PRO A 311 10.50 -3.68 2.27
C PRO A 311 11.00 -4.91 3.03
N LEU A 312 12.23 -4.85 3.53
CA LEU A 312 12.77 -5.85 4.42
C LEU A 312 11.78 -6.13 5.56
N SER A 313 11.52 -7.41 5.83
CA SER A 313 10.80 -7.89 7.04
C SER A 313 11.70 -8.83 7.83
N PHE A 314 11.42 -8.99 9.10
CA PHE A 314 12.18 -9.88 9.98
C PHE A 314 11.25 -10.70 10.87
N PHE A 315 11.73 -11.84 11.32
CA PHE A 315 10.96 -12.88 12.00
C PHE A 315 11.64 -13.25 13.33
N PRO A 316 11.29 -12.59 14.45
CA PRO A 316 11.94 -12.82 15.73
C PRO A 316 11.66 -14.22 16.29
N GLY A 317 12.70 -15.00 16.51
CA GLY A 317 12.55 -16.34 17.09
C GLY A 317 11.84 -17.36 16.20
N ALA A 318 11.93 -17.22 14.88
CA ALA A 318 11.16 -18.00 13.93
C ALA A 318 11.45 -19.51 13.97
N ALA A 319 10.42 -20.31 13.74
CA ALA A 319 10.53 -21.71 13.36
C ALA A 319 10.78 -21.87 11.86
N GLY A 320 11.50 -22.90 11.45
CA GLY A 320 11.59 -23.32 10.06
C GLY A 320 10.31 -24.03 9.60
N LEU A 321 9.97 -23.87 8.33
CA LEU A 321 8.92 -24.64 7.67
C LEU A 321 9.56 -25.49 6.57
N GLU A 322 9.19 -26.77 6.52
CA GLU A 322 9.70 -27.72 5.54
C GLU A 322 8.54 -28.46 4.85
N PRO A 323 8.74 -29.02 3.65
CA PRO A 323 7.81 -29.98 3.09
C PRO A 323 7.70 -31.19 4.01
N ALA A 324 6.49 -31.78 4.17
CA ALA A 324 6.30 -33.00 4.92
C ALA A 324 7.11 -34.14 4.31
N GLY A 325 7.74 -34.98 5.15
CA GLY A 325 8.76 -35.94 4.74
C GLY A 325 8.30 -37.01 3.72
N ASP A 326 7.00 -37.33 3.67
CA ASP A 326 6.43 -38.32 2.73
C ASP A 326 6.05 -37.71 1.35
N GLY A 327 6.49 -36.49 1.09
CA GLY A 327 6.14 -35.74 -0.13
C GLY A 327 4.83 -34.96 0.00
N LEU A 328 4.52 -34.18 -1.04
CA LEU A 328 3.31 -33.36 -1.04
C LEU A 328 2.06 -34.25 -1.25
N PRO A 329 0.98 -34.02 -0.49
CA PRO A 329 -0.30 -34.69 -0.73
C PRO A 329 -0.81 -34.40 -2.16
N PRO A 330 -1.58 -35.33 -2.77
CA PRO A 330 -2.07 -35.17 -4.13
C PRO A 330 -2.82 -33.86 -4.33
N GLY A 331 -2.44 -33.11 -5.37
CA GLY A 331 -3.04 -31.84 -5.73
C GLY A 331 -2.64 -30.67 -4.84
N VAL A 332 -1.73 -30.82 -3.90
CA VAL A 332 -1.20 -29.75 -3.08
C VAL A 332 0.00 -29.09 -3.77
N VAL A 333 0.02 -27.78 -3.79
CA VAL A 333 1.14 -26.95 -4.25
C VAL A 333 1.56 -26.05 -3.10
N VAL A 334 2.82 -26.12 -2.69
CA VAL A 334 3.42 -25.27 -1.68
C VAL A 334 4.36 -24.28 -2.34
N THR A 335 4.12 -23.00 -2.13
CA THR A 335 4.95 -21.90 -2.64
C THR A 335 5.63 -21.21 -1.47
N PRO A 336 6.96 -21.30 -1.34
CA PRO A 336 7.68 -20.54 -0.33
C PRO A 336 7.61 -19.05 -0.69
N LEU A 337 7.20 -18.20 0.25
CA LEU A 337 7.06 -16.76 0.06
C LEU A 337 8.25 -15.98 0.63
N ALA A 338 8.72 -16.39 1.80
CA ALA A 338 9.89 -15.85 2.47
C ALA A 338 10.82 -16.98 2.90
N GLN A 339 12.10 -16.84 2.67
CA GLN A 339 13.12 -17.84 3.00
C GLN A 339 14.33 -17.19 3.67
N THR A 340 15.03 -17.95 4.49
CA THR A 340 16.31 -17.56 5.10
C THR A 340 17.44 -17.54 4.08
N SER A 341 18.61 -17.07 4.50
CA SER A 341 19.86 -17.32 3.77
C SER A 341 20.22 -18.82 3.73
N GLY A 342 21.25 -19.18 3.00
CA GLY A 342 21.80 -20.54 2.99
C GLY A 342 22.58 -20.90 4.25
N ASP A 343 22.94 -19.92 5.07
CA ASP A 343 23.75 -20.10 6.29
C ASP A 343 22.87 -20.24 7.55
N ALA A 344 21.55 -20.20 7.38
CA ALA A 344 20.61 -20.40 8.48
C ALA A 344 20.64 -21.85 8.97
N HIS A 345 20.46 -22.06 10.26
CA HIS A 345 20.45 -23.38 10.85
C HIS A 345 19.45 -23.48 12.01
N LEU A 346 18.94 -24.68 12.23
CA LEU A 346 18.27 -25.09 13.45
C LEU A 346 19.32 -25.64 14.43
N PRO A 347 19.01 -25.76 15.74
CA PRO A 347 19.90 -26.39 16.70
C PRO A 347 20.33 -27.77 16.19
N ASP A 348 21.63 -28.06 16.31
CA ASP A 348 22.25 -29.36 15.96
C ASP A 348 22.10 -29.79 14.47
N LEU A 349 21.60 -28.93 13.57
CA LEU A 349 21.51 -29.22 12.17
C LEU A 349 22.51 -28.37 11.35
N PRO A 350 22.99 -28.91 10.21
CA PRO A 350 23.87 -28.16 9.33
C PRO A 350 23.14 -26.95 8.73
N PRO A 351 23.89 -25.91 8.34
CA PRO A 351 23.31 -24.78 7.63
C PRO A 351 22.54 -25.19 6.38
N SER A 352 21.36 -24.58 6.22
CA SER A 352 20.47 -24.81 5.08
C SER A 352 19.54 -23.62 4.88
N ARG A 353 18.85 -23.58 3.76
CA ARG A 353 17.81 -22.60 3.50
C ARG A 353 16.47 -23.11 4.01
N TYR A 354 15.86 -22.39 4.95
CA TYR A 354 14.56 -22.70 5.52
C TYR A 354 13.48 -21.76 4.98
N THR A 355 12.26 -22.27 4.89
CA THR A 355 11.09 -21.43 4.59
C THR A 355 10.57 -20.81 5.88
N LEU A 356 10.40 -19.48 5.88
CA LEU A 356 9.82 -18.72 6.99
C LEU A 356 8.32 -18.49 6.79
N MET A 357 7.87 -18.39 5.54
CA MET A 357 6.47 -18.22 5.19
C MET A 357 6.16 -18.99 3.91
N ALA A 358 5.09 -19.80 3.92
CA ALA A 358 4.64 -20.63 2.81
C ALA A 358 3.15 -20.46 2.54
N LEU A 359 2.81 -20.43 1.24
CA LEU A 359 1.43 -20.51 0.77
C LEU A 359 1.18 -21.91 0.21
N ALA A 360 0.27 -22.65 0.80
CA ALA A 360 -0.16 -23.95 0.32
C ALA A 360 -1.59 -23.88 -0.22
N THR A 361 -1.80 -24.41 -1.43
CA THR A 361 -3.10 -24.49 -2.07
C THR A 361 -3.35 -25.93 -2.53
N ARG A 362 -4.62 -26.37 -2.49
CA ARG A 362 -5.00 -27.69 -2.94
C ARG A 362 -5.94 -27.61 -4.14
N ASN A 363 -5.77 -28.54 -5.10
CA ASN A 363 -6.61 -28.68 -6.30
C ASN A 363 -6.67 -27.44 -7.21
N ALA A 364 -5.54 -26.70 -7.34
CA ALA A 364 -5.44 -25.52 -8.20
C ALA A 364 -5.96 -25.77 -9.64
N GLN A 365 -5.91 -26.99 -10.14
CA GLN A 365 -6.41 -27.35 -11.48
C GLN A 365 -7.93 -27.56 -11.53
N ALA A 366 -8.57 -28.03 -10.45
CA ALA A 366 -10.01 -28.26 -10.39
C ALA A 366 -10.82 -26.96 -10.25
N ALA A 367 -10.35 -26.01 -9.48
CA ALA A 367 -11.06 -24.74 -9.25
C ALA A 367 -11.10 -23.82 -10.48
N SER A 368 -10.20 -24.00 -11.45
CA SER A 368 -10.27 -23.27 -12.72
C SER A 368 -11.47 -23.69 -13.59
N VAL A 369 -12.08 -24.84 -13.30
CA VAL A 369 -13.23 -25.38 -14.06
C VAL A 369 -14.57 -25.03 -13.40
N ASP A 370 -14.64 -25.07 -12.05
CA ASP A 370 -15.92 -24.98 -11.34
C ASP A 370 -16.14 -23.64 -10.61
N GLY A 371 -15.17 -22.71 -10.61
CA GLY A 371 -15.26 -21.45 -9.88
C GLY A 371 -15.34 -21.62 -8.34
N SER A 372 -15.08 -22.81 -7.82
CA SER A 372 -15.07 -23.10 -6.40
C SER A 372 -13.87 -22.45 -5.69
N ALA A 373 -14.06 -22.04 -4.44
CA ALA A 373 -12.98 -21.45 -3.64
C ALA A 373 -11.91 -22.52 -3.38
N LEU A 374 -10.65 -22.21 -3.73
CA LEU A 374 -9.51 -23.09 -3.47
C LEU A 374 -9.21 -23.19 -1.98
N PRO A 375 -9.12 -24.40 -1.39
CA PRO A 375 -8.53 -24.58 -0.07
C PRO A 375 -7.16 -23.93 0.00
N THR A 376 -6.97 -23.00 0.92
CA THR A 376 -5.74 -22.22 0.98
C THR A 376 -5.29 -22.05 2.42
N LEU A 377 -4.05 -22.44 2.67
CA LEU A 377 -3.38 -22.31 3.96
C LEU A 377 -2.12 -21.48 3.75
N LEU A 378 -2.00 -20.37 4.47
CA LEU A 378 -0.78 -19.60 4.56
C LEU A 378 -0.19 -19.80 5.96
N VAL A 379 1.06 -20.22 6.03
CA VAL A 379 1.76 -20.48 7.29
C VAL A 379 2.99 -19.62 7.37
N ALA A 380 3.22 -19.01 8.53
CA ALA A 380 4.48 -18.40 8.90
C ALA A 380 5.03 -19.08 10.16
N GLY A 381 6.35 -19.28 10.23
CA GLY A 381 7.04 -19.86 11.38
C GLY A 381 7.26 -18.89 12.54
N ASP A 382 6.60 -17.75 12.53
CA ASP A 382 6.70 -16.71 13.55
C ASP A 382 5.38 -15.94 13.64
N SER A 383 4.98 -15.52 14.82
CA SER A 383 3.84 -14.63 15.03
C SER A 383 4.28 -13.24 15.51
N ASP A 384 5.48 -13.13 16.05
CA ASP A 384 5.98 -11.90 16.66
C ASP A 384 6.20 -10.77 15.66
N PHE A 385 6.41 -11.08 14.37
CA PHE A 385 6.46 -10.04 13.33
C PHE A 385 5.15 -9.25 13.21
N ALA A 386 4.01 -9.86 13.60
CA ALA A 386 2.67 -9.26 13.49
C ALA A 386 2.18 -8.59 14.79
N ILE A 387 2.87 -8.79 15.94
CA ILE A 387 2.48 -8.13 17.20
C ILE A 387 2.84 -6.65 17.20
N ASN A 388 2.20 -5.86 18.07
CA ASN A 388 2.37 -4.40 18.16
C ASN A 388 3.83 -3.97 18.25
N ARG A 389 4.67 -4.73 18.99
CA ARG A 389 6.11 -4.45 19.16
C ARG A 389 6.86 -4.34 17.82
N HIS A 390 6.49 -5.14 16.83
CA HIS A 390 7.23 -5.30 15.58
C HIS A 390 6.42 -4.90 14.36
N PHE A 391 5.11 -4.71 14.49
CA PHE A 391 4.19 -4.44 13.38
C PHE A 391 4.57 -3.20 12.56
N ALA A 392 4.89 -2.09 13.23
CA ALA A 392 5.28 -0.84 12.54
C ALA A 392 6.74 -0.83 12.07
N THR A 393 7.50 -1.90 12.32
CA THR A 393 8.93 -1.94 11.99
C THR A 393 9.14 -2.48 10.58
N LEU A 394 9.78 -1.69 9.72
CA LEU A 394 10.13 -2.09 8.35
C LEU A 394 8.92 -2.61 7.55
N GLY A 395 9.02 -3.82 6.96
CA GLY A 395 7.99 -4.45 6.15
C GLY A 395 6.97 -5.31 6.91
N ASN A 396 7.09 -5.49 8.22
CA ASN A 396 6.33 -6.48 8.98
C ASN A 396 4.81 -6.28 8.89
N GLY A 397 4.34 -5.07 9.15
CA GLY A 397 2.90 -4.78 9.05
C GLY A 397 2.35 -4.92 7.63
N ALA A 398 3.15 -4.53 6.63
CA ALA A 398 2.76 -4.72 5.23
C ALA A 398 2.74 -6.20 4.85
N LEU A 399 3.67 -7.01 5.35
CA LEU A 399 3.69 -8.45 5.13
C LEU A 399 2.43 -9.12 5.70
N PHE A 400 2.05 -8.78 6.95
CA PHE A 400 0.85 -9.31 7.59
C PHE A 400 -0.42 -8.89 6.84
N THR A 401 -0.59 -7.60 6.55
CA THR A 401 -1.79 -7.10 5.87
C THR A 401 -1.91 -7.66 4.45
N ASN A 402 -0.79 -7.81 3.74
CA ASN A 402 -0.77 -8.45 2.42
C ASN A 402 -1.14 -9.93 2.49
N ALA A 403 -0.70 -10.67 3.53
CA ALA A 403 -1.07 -12.08 3.73
C ALA A 403 -2.58 -12.25 3.89
N VAL A 404 -3.20 -11.44 4.76
CA VAL A 404 -4.66 -11.45 4.96
C VAL A 404 -5.39 -11.04 3.68
N THR A 405 -4.92 -10.00 2.99
CA THR A 405 -5.54 -9.48 1.77
C THR A 405 -5.49 -10.50 0.62
N LEU A 406 -4.36 -11.22 0.48
CA LEU A 406 -4.22 -12.32 -0.46
C LEU A 406 -5.26 -13.41 -0.20
N LEU A 407 -5.37 -13.85 1.05
CA LEU A 407 -6.33 -14.88 1.45
C LEU A 407 -7.77 -14.44 1.25
N ALA A 408 -8.07 -13.19 1.53
CA ALA A 408 -9.38 -12.59 1.31
C ALA A 408 -9.76 -12.43 -0.18
N GLY A 409 -8.83 -12.70 -1.10
CA GLY A 409 -9.06 -12.59 -2.55
C GLY A 409 -9.18 -11.14 -3.04
N GLN A 410 -8.66 -10.18 -2.28
CA GLN A 410 -8.70 -8.75 -2.62
C GLN A 410 -7.37 -8.28 -3.22
N ASP A 411 -7.00 -8.87 -4.34
CA ASP A 411 -5.71 -8.62 -4.99
C ASP A 411 -5.44 -7.15 -5.33
N ALA A 412 -6.48 -6.36 -5.56
CA ALA A 412 -6.38 -4.94 -5.81
C ALA A 412 -5.78 -4.16 -4.62
N LEU A 413 -6.02 -4.63 -3.39
CA LEU A 413 -5.45 -4.03 -2.18
C LEU A 413 -3.95 -4.33 -1.99
N LEU A 414 -3.45 -5.44 -2.54
CA LEU A 414 -2.03 -5.84 -2.41
C LEU A 414 -1.06 -4.84 -3.05
N ALA A 415 -1.55 -4.05 -3.97
CA ALA A 415 -0.75 -3.15 -4.76
C ALA A 415 -0.68 -1.72 -4.19
N ILE A 416 -1.57 -1.39 -3.23
CA ILE A 416 -1.70 -0.02 -2.72
C ILE A 416 -0.64 0.24 -1.66
N ARG A 417 0.35 1.05 -2.01
CA ARG A 417 1.39 1.49 -1.09
C ARG A 417 1.33 2.99 -0.89
N PRO A 418 1.55 3.45 0.35
CA PRO A 418 1.86 4.84 0.57
C PRO A 418 3.08 5.20 -0.27
N ARG A 419 2.96 6.11 -1.20
CA ARG A 419 4.13 6.72 -1.80
C ARG A 419 4.82 7.53 -0.73
N HIS A 420 5.96 7.08 -0.24
CA HIS A 420 6.85 7.89 0.58
C HIS A 420 7.43 8.95 -0.34
N TYR A 421 6.94 10.17 -0.21
CA TYR A 421 7.53 11.32 -0.86
C TYR A 421 8.84 11.64 -0.14
N GLU A 422 9.94 11.10 -0.63
CA GLU A 422 11.25 11.64 -0.26
C GLU A 422 11.30 13.07 -0.78
N ASN A 423 11.25 14.04 0.13
CA ASN A 423 11.60 15.42 -0.17
C ASN A 423 13.11 15.45 -0.49
N ARG A 424 13.45 15.06 -1.71
CA ARG A 424 14.82 15.22 -2.21
C ARG A 424 15.07 16.71 -2.36
N ARG A 425 15.59 17.32 -1.32
CA ARG A 425 16.25 18.62 -1.44
C ARG A 425 17.41 18.39 -2.41
N VAL A 426 17.37 19.09 -3.55
CA VAL A 426 18.49 19.07 -4.49
C VAL A 426 19.61 19.85 -3.82
N GLU A 427 20.50 19.18 -3.13
CA GLU A 427 21.73 19.79 -2.61
C GLU A 427 22.73 19.81 -3.75
N LEU A 428 22.84 20.97 -4.37
CA LEU A 428 23.87 21.22 -5.36
C LEU A 428 25.21 21.43 -4.65
N SER A 429 26.20 20.63 -5.01
CA SER A 429 27.55 20.88 -4.58
C SER A 429 28.05 22.25 -5.08
N ASN A 430 29.01 22.88 -4.38
CA ASN A 430 29.59 24.17 -4.80
C ASN A 430 30.17 24.14 -6.22
N ARG A 431 30.56 22.99 -6.73
CA ARG A 431 31.00 22.82 -8.14
C ARG A 431 29.80 22.86 -9.10
N GLN A 432 28.73 22.18 -8.77
CA GLN A 432 27.51 22.16 -9.59
C GLN A 432 26.84 23.53 -9.62
N MET A 433 26.77 24.22 -8.48
CA MET A 433 26.20 25.57 -8.41
C MET A 433 27.01 26.56 -9.26
N ARG A 434 28.35 26.49 -9.22
CA ARG A 434 29.22 27.29 -10.10
C ARG A 434 29.05 26.93 -11.57
N ALA A 435 28.93 25.65 -11.90
CA ALA A 435 28.69 25.22 -13.29
C ALA A 435 27.34 25.74 -13.82
N VAL A 436 26.26 25.64 -13.05
CA VAL A 436 24.93 26.19 -13.39
C VAL A 436 25.03 27.71 -13.57
N PHE A 437 25.67 28.43 -12.64
CA PHE A 437 25.85 29.87 -12.74
C PHE A 437 26.59 30.28 -14.03
N TRP A 438 27.77 29.68 -14.30
CA TRP A 438 28.57 30.02 -15.47
C TRP A 438 27.88 29.66 -16.80
N THR A 439 27.17 28.55 -16.86
CA THR A 439 26.45 28.14 -18.08
C THR A 439 25.22 29.03 -18.34
N SER A 440 24.41 29.32 -17.33
CA SER A 440 23.17 30.09 -17.49
C SER A 440 23.40 31.60 -17.61
N THR A 441 24.32 32.14 -16.78
CA THR A 441 24.50 33.61 -16.64
C THR A 441 25.54 34.15 -17.60
N VAL A 442 26.52 33.35 -18.02
CA VAL A 442 27.63 33.83 -18.86
C VAL A 442 27.62 33.16 -20.24
N ALA A 443 27.62 31.82 -20.30
CA ALA A 443 27.83 31.14 -21.58
C ALA A 443 26.61 31.31 -22.53
N LEU A 444 25.39 31.17 -22.06
CA LEU A 444 24.18 31.32 -22.86
C LEU A 444 23.99 32.75 -23.43
N PRO A 445 24.10 33.84 -22.64
CA PRO A 445 24.04 35.19 -23.19
C PRO A 445 25.20 35.50 -24.16
N LEU A 446 26.38 35.01 -23.90
CA LEU A 446 27.53 35.22 -24.79
C LEU A 446 27.35 34.50 -26.13
N LEU A 447 26.82 33.29 -26.14
CA LEU A 447 26.43 32.58 -27.37
C LEU A 447 25.35 33.33 -28.16
N ALA A 448 24.35 33.88 -27.51
CA ALA A 448 23.32 34.66 -28.13
C ALA A 448 23.88 35.97 -28.75
N LEU A 449 24.82 36.63 -28.06
CA LEU A 449 25.48 37.83 -28.50
C LEU A 449 26.39 37.53 -29.71
N MET A 450 27.16 36.45 -29.66
CA MET A 450 28.01 36.00 -30.80
C MET A 450 27.13 35.68 -32.02
N ALA A 451 26.04 34.95 -31.83
CA ALA A 451 25.10 34.68 -32.95
C ALA A 451 24.51 35.95 -33.53
N GLY A 452 24.17 36.94 -32.70
CA GLY A 452 23.71 38.25 -33.12
C GLY A 452 24.75 39.01 -33.93
N VAL A 453 26.00 39.02 -33.50
CA VAL A 453 27.13 39.66 -34.20
C VAL A 453 27.41 38.98 -35.55
N VAL A 454 27.39 37.62 -35.58
CA VAL A 454 27.58 36.86 -36.84
C VAL A 454 26.46 37.14 -37.83
N LEU A 455 25.24 37.19 -37.39
CA LEU A 455 24.10 37.55 -38.25
C LEU A 455 24.13 38.99 -38.73
N TRP A 456 24.59 39.91 -37.88
CA TRP A 456 24.77 41.32 -38.29
C TRP A 456 25.92 41.46 -39.32
N TRP A 457 27.03 40.73 -39.14
CA TRP A 457 28.16 40.71 -40.08
C TRP A 457 27.76 40.11 -41.43
N ARG A 458 26.98 39.06 -41.47
CA ARG A 458 26.47 38.42 -42.69
C ARG A 458 25.44 39.29 -43.45
N ARG A 459 24.82 40.27 -42.79
CA ARG A 459 23.81 41.17 -43.41
C ARG A 459 24.40 42.50 -43.87
N ARG A 460 25.70 42.77 -43.62
CA ARG A 460 26.50 43.84 -44.21
C ARG A 460 27.21 43.37 -45.47
#